data_cec7d0166eefa7b1c8798a238bec4dfe
#
_entry.id   cec7d0166eefa7b1c8798a238bec4dfe
#
_cell.length_a   1.000
_cell.length_b   1.000
_cell.length_c   1.000
_cell.angle_alpha   90.00
_cell.angle_beta   90.00
_cell.angle_gamma   90.00
#
_symmetry.space_group_name_H-M   'P 1'
#
loop_
_entity.id
_entity.type
_entity.pdbx_description
1 polymer ?
#
loop_
_entity_poly.entity_id
_entity_poly.type
_entity_poly.pdbx_seq_one_letter_code
_entity_poly.pdbx_strand_id
1 'polypeptide(L)'
;AEAVLPYSDAGNQGLLAMMGLNPRFFGHMGASKLLRAICGPTVGAGLRMTNGTGRGMDALELEHSQLILLWGTNTKLTNRHLWPTIEAARRRGARLVVIDPIRTLTADAIDETRGDRFVQPLPGTDIAMMLAMMHVIIRDGLTDDAWVGAHTTGFEELRDAVAGWTPSRAAEVTGVAAEVIEQLALDYATVRPAGIRTLIGAEHHENGAMFFRTLGCLPALTGAWAERGGGIAKSVGSYSEDLIDVNALFRPELERAGGRREPRTLNMSLLGEILTSPHAGGTDGPGIHALIVWNCNPLATVPRAELIRRGMERDDLFTVVHEQFLTDTARYADIVLPATTQIESDDVVLPWGHLWVGWNGAAIDPVAESCSNTDLFRRLAHA
;
A
#
# COMPACT_ATOMS: atom_id res chain seq x y z
N ALA A 1 -1.83 -15.86 -27.20
CA ALA A 1 -0.99 -15.11 -26.27
C ALA A 1 -1.73 -14.81 -24.95
N GLU A 2 -2.97 -14.36 -24.99
CA GLU A 2 -3.76 -14.03 -23.77
C GLU A 2 -4.05 -15.23 -22.83
N ALA A 3 -3.75 -16.47 -23.25
CA ALA A 3 -3.77 -17.64 -22.38
C ALA A 3 -2.53 -17.72 -21.44
N VAL A 4 -1.58 -16.81 -21.60
CA VAL A 4 -0.40 -16.66 -20.71
C VAL A 4 -0.70 -15.57 -19.70
N LEU A 5 -0.56 -15.90 -18.41
CA LEU A 5 -0.70 -14.94 -17.30
C LEU A 5 0.65 -14.75 -16.60
N PRO A 6 1.31 -13.60 -16.79
CA PRO A 6 2.40 -13.19 -15.91
C PRO A 6 1.84 -12.79 -14.54
N TYR A 7 2.39 -13.36 -13.48
CA TYR A 7 1.90 -13.13 -12.12
C TYR A 7 3.05 -12.73 -11.20
N SER A 8 3.01 -11.51 -10.70
CA SER A 8 4.02 -11.00 -9.77
C SER A 8 3.44 -9.90 -8.88
N ASP A 9 4.07 -9.70 -7.75
CA ASP A 9 3.79 -8.58 -6.87
C ASP A 9 5.10 -7.91 -6.44
N ALA A 10 5.08 -7.17 -5.34
CA ALA A 10 6.18 -6.35 -4.88
C ALA A 10 7.50 -7.12 -4.64
N GLY A 11 7.44 -8.33 -4.06
CA GLY A 11 8.62 -9.15 -3.79
C GLY A 11 9.69 -8.39 -3.01
N ASN A 12 10.88 -8.29 -3.58
CA ASN A 12 12.01 -7.55 -3.02
C ASN A 12 11.92 -6.02 -3.17
N GLN A 13 10.91 -5.53 -3.87
CA GLN A 13 10.65 -4.09 -4.11
C GLN A 13 11.76 -3.32 -4.85
N GLY A 14 12.71 -4.02 -5.45
CA GLY A 14 13.68 -3.42 -6.35
C GLY A 14 13.04 -3.01 -7.67
N LEU A 15 13.36 -1.84 -8.19
CA LEU A 15 12.75 -1.31 -9.40
C LEU A 15 13.02 -2.19 -10.63
N LEU A 16 14.26 -2.68 -10.77
CA LEU A 16 14.65 -3.52 -11.90
C LEU A 16 14.06 -4.93 -11.78
N ALA A 17 14.11 -5.53 -10.58
CA ALA A 17 13.57 -6.86 -10.34
C ALA A 17 12.04 -6.89 -10.47
N MET A 18 11.34 -5.85 -10.02
CA MET A 18 9.89 -5.82 -9.99
C MET A 18 9.27 -5.47 -11.36
N MET A 19 9.85 -4.50 -12.08
CA MET A 19 9.22 -3.92 -13.27
C MET A 19 10.19 -3.63 -14.45
N GLY A 20 11.39 -4.19 -14.47
CA GLY A 20 12.41 -3.89 -15.47
C GLY A 20 12.06 -4.35 -16.89
N LEU A 21 12.33 -5.61 -17.23
CA LEU A 21 12.13 -6.16 -18.59
C LEU A 21 10.83 -6.92 -18.77
N ASN A 22 10.21 -7.40 -17.68
CA ASN A 22 9.03 -8.23 -17.73
C ASN A 22 7.83 -7.57 -18.44
N PRO A 23 7.48 -6.28 -18.25
CA PRO A 23 6.36 -5.68 -18.97
C PRO A 23 6.60 -5.67 -20.49
N ARG A 24 7.84 -5.40 -20.93
CA ARG A 24 8.22 -5.42 -22.34
C ARG A 24 8.11 -6.81 -22.94
N PHE A 25 8.63 -7.81 -22.22
CA PHE A 25 8.61 -9.21 -22.68
C PHE A 25 7.18 -9.72 -22.87
N PHE A 26 6.35 -9.59 -21.85
CA PHE A 26 4.96 -10.07 -21.90
C PHE A 26 4.08 -9.19 -22.80
N GLY A 27 4.33 -7.89 -22.84
CA GLY A 27 3.64 -6.97 -23.76
C GLY A 27 3.94 -7.32 -25.23
N HIS A 28 5.20 -7.60 -25.59
CA HIS A 28 5.59 -8.04 -26.91
C HIS A 28 4.94 -9.39 -27.29
N MET A 29 4.85 -10.31 -26.33
CA MET A 29 4.15 -11.59 -26.51
C MET A 29 2.61 -11.39 -26.71
N GLY A 30 2.04 -10.33 -26.17
CA GLY A 30 0.58 -10.10 -26.13
C GLY A 30 -0.10 -10.95 -25.04
N ALA A 31 0.61 -11.24 -23.96
CA ALA A 31 0.08 -11.96 -22.80
C ALA A 31 -0.98 -11.13 -22.06
N SER A 32 -1.84 -11.77 -21.27
CA SER A 32 -2.77 -11.07 -20.37
C SER A 32 -2.01 -10.16 -19.42
N LYS A 33 -2.56 -8.98 -19.10
CA LYS A 33 -2.00 -8.04 -18.12
C LYS A 33 -2.50 -8.38 -16.71
N LEU A 34 -1.66 -8.11 -15.72
CA LEU A 34 -2.01 -8.29 -14.32
C LEU A 34 -2.32 -6.91 -13.68
N LEU A 35 -3.54 -6.76 -13.15
CA LEU A 35 -3.87 -5.66 -12.24
C LEU A 35 -3.39 -6.01 -10.84
N ARG A 36 -2.31 -5.39 -10.40
CA ARG A 36 -1.80 -5.54 -9.03
C ARG A 36 -2.69 -4.78 -8.06
N ALA A 37 -3.48 -5.49 -7.27
CA ALA A 37 -4.55 -4.92 -6.43
C ALA A 37 -4.44 -5.30 -4.94
N ILE A 38 -3.54 -6.20 -4.57
CA ILE A 38 -3.47 -6.73 -3.18
C ILE A 38 -2.75 -5.77 -2.24
N CYS A 39 -1.75 -5.02 -2.72
CA CYS A 39 -0.94 -4.14 -1.88
C CYS A 39 -1.56 -2.72 -1.77
N GLY A 40 -0.89 -1.67 -2.15
CA GLY A 40 -1.23 -0.27 -1.92
C GLY A 40 -2.09 0.52 -2.93
N PRO A 41 -2.78 -0.05 -3.93
CA PRO A 41 -3.55 0.75 -4.89
C PRO A 41 -4.72 1.53 -4.27
N THR A 42 -5.37 0.97 -3.25
CA THR A 42 -6.51 1.60 -2.56
C THR A 42 -6.10 2.86 -1.80
N VAL A 43 -4.90 2.88 -1.21
CA VAL A 43 -4.32 4.09 -0.58
C VAL A 43 -4.23 5.23 -1.59
N GLY A 44 -3.61 4.96 -2.73
CA GLY A 44 -3.45 5.95 -3.80
C GLY A 44 -4.79 6.43 -4.35
N ALA A 45 -5.74 5.52 -4.55
CA ALA A 45 -7.08 5.86 -5.01
C ALA A 45 -7.81 6.75 -4.00
N GLY A 46 -7.84 6.35 -2.72
CA GLY A 46 -8.52 7.10 -1.66
C GLY A 46 -7.97 8.51 -1.47
N LEU A 47 -6.65 8.66 -1.38
CA LEU A 47 -6.02 9.99 -1.24
C LEU A 47 -6.22 10.87 -2.48
N ARG A 48 -6.19 10.32 -3.70
CA ARG A 48 -6.49 11.10 -4.91
C ARG A 48 -7.92 11.65 -4.91
N MET A 49 -8.89 10.94 -4.34
CA MET A 49 -10.27 11.41 -4.25
C MET A 49 -10.42 12.63 -3.34
N THR A 50 -9.53 12.82 -2.37
CA THR A 50 -9.55 13.97 -1.46
C THR A 50 -8.50 15.02 -1.83
N ASN A 51 -7.26 14.58 -2.07
CA ASN A 51 -6.11 15.48 -2.21
C ASN A 51 -5.68 15.70 -3.68
N GLY A 52 -6.36 15.08 -4.66
CA GLY A 52 -5.96 15.10 -6.07
C GLY A 52 -4.67 14.33 -6.37
N THR A 53 -3.96 13.86 -5.35
CA THR A 53 -2.69 13.14 -5.45
C THR A 53 -2.62 12.03 -4.40
N GLY A 54 -1.84 10.98 -4.69
CA GLY A 54 -1.51 9.93 -3.71
C GLY A 54 -0.33 10.29 -2.80
N ARG A 55 0.21 11.51 -2.88
CA ARG A 55 1.36 11.95 -2.08
C ARG A 55 0.98 12.24 -0.63
N GLY A 56 1.94 12.10 0.25
CA GLY A 56 1.86 12.51 1.65
C GLY A 56 3.11 13.29 2.05
N MET A 57 3.26 13.64 3.31
CA MET A 57 4.47 14.24 3.85
C MET A 57 5.61 13.21 3.92
N ASP A 58 6.86 13.67 3.94
CA ASP A 58 8.00 12.82 4.28
C ASP A 58 7.82 12.30 5.71
N ALA A 59 7.94 10.98 5.89
CA ALA A 59 7.77 10.35 7.19
C ALA A 59 8.81 10.83 8.24
N LEU A 60 9.97 11.29 7.79
CA LEU A 60 10.99 11.86 8.68
C LEU A 60 10.55 13.19 9.29
N GLU A 61 9.65 13.93 8.64
CA GLU A 61 9.09 15.18 9.18
C GLU A 61 8.24 14.95 10.45
N LEU A 62 7.82 13.72 10.74
CA LEU A 62 7.19 13.37 12.03
C LEU A 62 8.05 13.73 13.24
N GLU A 63 9.35 13.90 13.04
CA GLU A 63 10.23 14.45 14.07
C GLU A 63 9.76 15.79 14.62
N HIS A 64 9.12 16.62 13.80
CA HIS A 64 8.63 17.95 14.15
C HIS A 64 7.20 17.98 14.70
N SER A 65 6.50 16.84 14.72
CA SER A 65 5.14 16.76 15.27
C SER A 65 5.13 16.94 16.79
N GLN A 66 4.05 17.52 17.30
CA GLN A 66 3.72 17.57 18.73
C GLN A 66 2.69 16.49 19.10
N LEU A 67 1.91 16.03 18.12
CA LEU A 67 1.02 14.88 18.23
C LEU A 67 1.29 13.94 17.04
N ILE A 68 1.54 12.67 17.33
CA ILE A 68 1.74 11.64 16.30
C ILE A 68 0.64 10.58 16.46
N LEU A 69 -0.16 10.40 15.40
CA LEU A 69 -1.12 9.32 15.30
C LEU A 69 -0.51 8.20 14.45
N LEU A 70 -0.26 7.04 15.04
CA LEU A 70 0.11 5.82 14.33
C LEU A 70 -1.15 5.00 14.11
N TRP A 71 -1.70 5.09 12.90
CA TRP A 71 -3.02 4.53 12.58
C TRP A 71 -2.89 3.30 11.69
N GLY A 72 -3.26 2.12 12.21
CA GLY A 72 -3.17 0.85 11.50
C GLY A 72 -1.73 0.50 11.08
N THR A 73 -0.76 0.79 11.93
CA THR A 73 0.65 0.53 11.63
C THR A 73 1.45 0.09 12.84
N ASN A 74 2.07 -1.08 12.76
CA ASN A 74 2.99 -1.58 13.78
C ASN A 74 4.42 -1.08 13.54
N THR A 75 4.59 0.25 13.57
CA THR A 75 5.83 0.95 13.16
C THR A 75 7.07 0.43 13.87
N LYS A 76 6.99 0.14 15.16
CA LYS A 76 8.12 -0.35 15.97
C LYS A 76 8.64 -1.72 15.49
N LEU A 77 7.78 -2.53 14.85
CA LEU A 77 8.15 -3.83 14.29
C LEU A 77 8.44 -3.74 12.78
N THR A 78 7.52 -3.19 12.01
CA THR A 78 7.54 -3.27 10.54
C THR A 78 8.21 -2.08 9.86
N ASN A 79 8.45 -0.99 10.58
CA ASN A 79 9.18 0.18 10.10
C ASN A 79 10.17 0.71 11.14
N ARG A 80 11.11 -0.15 11.52
CA ARG A 80 12.09 0.10 12.60
C ARG A 80 12.93 1.33 12.38
N HIS A 81 13.23 1.67 11.13
CA HIS A 81 14.05 2.85 10.80
C HIS A 81 13.32 4.18 11.03
N LEU A 82 11.98 4.19 11.03
CA LEU A 82 11.19 5.35 11.39
C LEU A 82 11.05 5.52 12.92
N TRP A 83 11.17 4.44 13.68
CA TRP A 83 10.97 4.50 15.14
C TRP A 83 11.88 5.49 15.86
N PRO A 84 13.19 5.61 15.55
CA PRO A 84 14.06 6.64 16.13
C PRO A 84 13.57 8.08 15.88
N THR A 85 12.96 8.37 14.74
CA THR A 85 12.35 9.68 14.42
C THR A 85 11.18 9.97 15.36
N ILE A 86 10.30 8.99 15.57
CA ILE A 86 9.17 9.09 16.51
C ILE A 86 9.70 9.31 17.94
N GLU A 87 10.70 8.55 18.37
CA GLU A 87 11.32 8.71 19.69
C GLU A 87 12.00 10.08 19.84
N ALA A 88 12.57 10.64 18.76
CA ALA A 88 13.13 11.98 18.78
C ALA A 88 12.04 13.04 19.02
N ALA A 89 10.89 12.93 18.36
CA ALA A 89 9.74 13.79 18.64
C ALA A 89 9.24 13.64 20.09
N ARG A 90 9.10 12.40 20.57
CA ARG A 90 8.68 12.11 21.94
C ARG A 90 9.63 12.68 22.99
N ARG A 91 10.95 12.63 22.77
CA ARG A 91 11.92 13.28 23.66
C ARG A 91 11.74 14.80 23.74
N ARG A 92 11.18 15.43 22.70
CA ARG A 92 10.83 16.85 22.69
C ARG A 92 9.43 17.16 23.21
N GLY A 93 8.74 16.16 23.76
CA GLY A 93 7.43 16.32 24.38
C GLY A 93 6.24 15.96 23.49
N ALA A 94 6.47 15.44 22.30
CA ALA A 94 5.37 14.95 21.44
C ALA A 94 4.61 13.81 22.12
N ARG A 95 3.28 13.86 22.00
CA ARG A 95 2.39 12.79 22.43
C ARG A 95 2.19 11.78 21.30
N LEU A 96 2.05 10.50 21.68
CA LEU A 96 1.83 9.40 20.76
C LEU A 96 0.44 8.81 20.96
N VAL A 97 -0.31 8.70 19.87
CA VAL A 97 -1.57 7.94 19.84
C VAL A 97 -1.40 6.78 18.87
N VAL A 98 -1.65 5.56 19.36
CA VAL A 98 -1.67 4.36 18.53
C VAL A 98 -3.10 3.91 18.34
N ILE A 99 -3.55 3.81 17.11
CA ILE A 99 -4.91 3.39 16.74
C ILE A 99 -4.79 2.09 15.95
N ASP A 100 -5.17 0.98 16.56
CA ASP A 100 -5.03 -0.35 15.96
C ASP A 100 -6.02 -1.33 16.62
N PRO A 101 -6.70 -2.19 15.86
CA PRO A 101 -7.59 -3.20 16.44
C PRO A 101 -6.85 -4.24 17.30
N ILE A 102 -5.52 -4.33 17.16
CA ILE A 102 -4.68 -5.27 17.90
C ILE A 102 -3.66 -4.49 18.73
N ARG A 103 -3.46 -4.91 19.99
CA ARG A 103 -2.36 -4.38 20.81
C ARG A 103 -1.03 -4.93 20.28
N THR A 104 -0.32 -4.09 19.52
CA THR A 104 0.94 -4.40 18.84
C THR A 104 2.15 -3.97 19.69
N LEU A 105 3.38 -4.37 19.28
CA LEU A 105 4.62 -3.84 19.88
C LEU A 105 4.69 -2.30 19.87
N THR A 106 4.04 -1.67 18.90
CA THR A 106 3.93 -0.21 18.85
C THR A 106 3.00 0.30 19.95
N ALA A 107 1.89 -0.36 20.18
CA ALA A 107 0.95 -0.04 21.26
C ALA A 107 1.57 -0.26 22.65
N ASP A 108 2.49 -1.22 22.80
CA ASP A 108 3.21 -1.45 24.05
C ASP A 108 4.22 -0.34 24.40
N ALA A 109 4.51 0.57 23.47
CA ALA A 109 5.35 1.74 23.71
C ALA A 109 4.58 2.95 24.25
N ILE A 110 3.26 2.85 24.41
CA ILE A 110 2.40 3.88 24.99
C ILE A 110 2.77 4.08 26.48
N ASP A 111 2.94 5.33 26.86
CA ASP A 111 3.14 5.78 28.23
C ASP A 111 2.07 6.83 28.55
N GLU A 112 1.01 6.38 29.21
CA GLU A 112 -0.13 7.24 29.56
C GLU A 112 0.26 8.41 30.51
N THR A 113 1.36 8.27 31.27
CA THR A 113 1.86 9.37 32.13
C THR A 113 2.37 10.55 31.32
N ARG A 114 2.69 10.34 30.05
CA ARG A 114 3.12 11.35 29.08
C ARG A 114 1.96 11.91 28.26
N GLY A 115 0.72 11.41 28.49
CA GLY A 115 -0.45 11.73 27.68
C GLY A 115 -0.55 10.94 26.38
N ASP A 116 0.25 9.88 26.24
CA ASP A 116 0.10 8.92 25.13
C ASP A 116 -1.20 8.12 25.28
N ARG A 117 -1.72 7.58 24.19
CA ARG A 117 -2.98 6.84 24.21
C ARG A 117 -2.96 5.66 23.23
N PHE A 118 -3.53 4.53 23.67
CA PHE A 118 -3.90 3.44 22.78
C PHE A 118 -5.41 3.43 22.56
N VAL A 119 -5.83 3.46 21.29
CA VAL A 119 -7.23 3.44 20.87
C VAL A 119 -7.46 2.18 20.05
N GLN A 120 -8.43 1.36 20.46
CA GLN A 120 -8.67 0.05 19.86
C GLN A 120 -10.08 -0.01 19.25
N PRO A 121 -10.26 0.39 17.98
CA PRO A 121 -11.53 0.25 17.28
C PRO A 121 -11.77 -1.20 16.84
N LEU A 122 -13.01 -1.57 16.64
CA LEU A 122 -13.37 -2.80 15.94
C LEU A 122 -12.82 -2.76 14.50
N PRO A 123 -12.33 -3.89 13.94
CA PRO A 123 -11.79 -3.93 12.60
C PRO A 123 -12.75 -3.35 11.54
N GLY A 124 -12.23 -2.47 10.65
CA GLY A 124 -13.00 -1.88 9.56
C GLY A 124 -13.97 -0.75 9.96
N THR A 125 -13.94 -0.27 11.21
CA THR A 125 -14.84 0.79 11.69
C THR A 125 -14.20 2.16 11.82
N ASP A 126 -12.96 2.30 11.42
CA ASP A 126 -12.14 3.53 11.51
C ASP A 126 -12.82 4.76 10.90
N ILE A 127 -13.55 4.56 9.79
CA ILE A 127 -14.27 5.65 9.10
C ILE A 127 -15.28 6.31 10.04
N ALA A 128 -16.04 5.53 10.81
CA ALA A 128 -17.01 6.06 11.76
C ALA A 128 -16.34 6.94 12.83
N MET A 129 -15.16 6.53 13.30
CA MET A 129 -14.36 7.33 14.25
C MET A 129 -13.87 8.63 13.60
N MET A 130 -13.35 8.58 12.39
CA MET A 130 -12.91 9.79 11.65
C MET A 130 -14.06 10.76 11.38
N LEU A 131 -15.25 10.27 11.01
CA LEU A 131 -16.42 11.11 10.79
C LEU A 131 -16.85 11.80 12.10
N ALA A 132 -16.80 11.10 13.25
CA ALA A 132 -17.08 11.70 14.54
C ALA A 132 -16.00 12.72 14.96
N MET A 133 -14.73 12.45 14.69
CA MET A 133 -13.66 13.45 14.92
C MET A 133 -13.91 14.72 14.11
N MET A 134 -14.27 14.60 12.83
CA MET A 134 -14.61 15.76 11.99
C MET A 134 -15.86 16.48 12.51
N HIS A 135 -16.89 15.75 12.96
CA HIS A 135 -18.07 16.34 13.60
C HIS A 135 -17.67 17.22 14.79
N VAL A 136 -16.83 16.72 15.70
CA VAL A 136 -16.35 17.46 16.88
C VAL A 136 -15.54 18.70 16.46
N ILE A 137 -14.60 18.55 15.53
CA ILE A 137 -13.76 19.66 15.04
C ILE A 137 -14.64 20.79 14.48
N ILE A 138 -15.65 20.45 13.68
CA ILE A 138 -16.55 21.45 13.07
C ILE A 138 -17.49 22.04 14.13
N ARG A 139 -18.11 21.21 14.98
CA ARG A 139 -19.03 21.63 16.05
C ARG A 139 -18.39 22.65 16.98
N ASP A 140 -17.13 22.44 17.33
CA ASP A 140 -16.42 23.26 18.32
C ASP A 140 -15.64 24.42 17.69
N GLY A 141 -15.78 24.65 16.36
CA GLY A 141 -15.13 25.73 15.65
C GLY A 141 -13.60 25.61 15.62
N LEU A 142 -13.09 24.37 15.56
CA LEU A 142 -11.65 24.06 15.53
C LEU A 142 -11.11 23.91 14.11
N THR A 143 -11.90 24.24 13.10
CA THR A 143 -11.47 24.31 11.71
C THR A 143 -10.52 25.48 11.48
N ASP A 144 -9.53 25.29 10.60
CA ASP A 144 -8.76 26.42 10.08
C ASP A 144 -9.52 27.02 8.89
N ASP A 145 -10.41 27.95 9.18
CA ASP A 145 -11.33 28.54 8.18
C ASP A 145 -10.58 29.24 7.04
N ALA A 146 -9.42 29.84 7.33
CA ALA A 146 -8.61 30.49 6.31
C ALA A 146 -8.02 29.47 5.34
N TRP A 147 -7.49 28.37 5.87
CA TRP A 147 -6.97 27.25 5.06
C TRP A 147 -8.10 26.57 4.28
N VAL A 148 -9.21 26.24 4.96
CA VAL A 148 -10.38 25.58 4.34
C VAL A 148 -10.89 26.41 3.17
N GLY A 149 -11.09 27.73 3.38
CA GLY A 149 -11.59 28.62 2.34
C GLY A 149 -10.64 28.81 1.16
N ALA A 150 -9.32 28.76 1.38
CA ALA A 150 -8.33 28.99 0.33
C ALA A 150 -7.92 27.69 -0.42
N HIS A 151 -7.99 26.52 0.22
CA HIS A 151 -7.36 25.30 -0.28
C HIS A 151 -8.29 24.12 -0.43
N THR A 152 -9.57 24.23 -0.09
CA THR A 152 -10.53 23.12 -0.18
C THR A 152 -11.78 23.47 -0.96
N THR A 153 -12.48 22.43 -1.39
CA THR A 153 -13.83 22.51 -1.96
C THR A 153 -14.71 21.47 -1.33
N GLY A 154 -16.04 21.68 -1.22
CA GLY A 154 -16.99 20.73 -0.67
C GLY A 154 -17.02 20.69 0.87
N PHE A 155 -16.60 21.77 1.54
CA PHE A 155 -16.64 21.84 3.02
C PHE A 155 -18.07 21.78 3.56
N GLU A 156 -19.02 22.46 2.91
CA GLU A 156 -20.42 22.49 3.34
C GLU A 156 -21.06 21.09 3.24
N GLU A 157 -20.79 20.40 2.13
CA GLU A 157 -21.26 19.02 1.93
C GLU A 157 -20.64 18.06 2.97
N LEU A 158 -19.36 18.25 3.31
CA LEU A 158 -18.71 17.45 4.36
C LEU A 158 -19.33 17.76 5.72
N ARG A 159 -19.55 19.03 6.07
CA ARG A 159 -20.20 19.44 7.33
C ARG A 159 -21.56 18.78 7.47
N ASP A 160 -22.37 18.81 6.40
CA ASP A 160 -23.70 18.22 6.42
C ASP A 160 -23.63 16.67 6.55
N ALA A 161 -22.69 16.04 5.86
CA ALA A 161 -22.47 14.59 5.91
C ALA A 161 -22.05 14.09 7.29
N VAL A 162 -21.24 14.87 8.02
CA VAL A 162 -20.76 14.47 9.35
C VAL A 162 -21.67 14.94 10.50
N ALA A 163 -22.69 15.77 10.25
CA ALA A 163 -23.54 16.34 11.28
C ALA A 163 -24.19 15.29 12.19
N GLY A 164 -24.55 14.14 11.64
CA GLY A 164 -25.14 13.02 12.39
C GLY A 164 -24.14 12.03 12.98
N TRP A 165 -22.84 12.22 12.79
CA TRP A 165 -21.81 11.34 13.32
C TRP A 165 -21.27 11.84 14.66
N THR A 166 -22.13 11.81 15.69
CA THR A 166 -21.73 12.16 17.06
C THR A 166 -20.72 11.13 17.61
N PRO A 167 -19.88 11.51 18.61
CA PRO A 167 -19.02 10.55 19.31
C PRO A 167 -19.79 9.35 19.86
N SER A 168 -21.01 9.55 20.38
CA SER A 168 -21.87 8.45 20.89
C SER A 168 -22.25 7.47 19.78
N ARG A 169 -22.66 7.98 18.62
CA ARG A 169 -22.97 7.11 17.46
C ARG A 169 -21.74 6.34 16.97
N ALA A 170 -20.59 7.00 16.92
CA ALA A 170 -19.36 6.32 16.53
C ALA A 170 -18.91 5.28 17.56
N ALA A 171 -19.15 5.52 18.85
CA ALA A 171 -18.88 4.56 19.92
C ALA A 171 -19.67 3.25 19.74
N GLU A 172 -20.94 3.34 19.34
CA GLU A 172 -21.78 2.16 19.04
C GLU A 172 -21.22 1.32 17.88
N VAL A 173 -20.59 1.97 16.89
CA VAL A 173 -20.03 1.30 15.70
C VAL A 173 -18.63 0.77 15.96
N THR A 174 -17.81 1.56 16.66
CA THR A 174 -16.36 1.28 16.78
C THR A 174 -15.98 0.51 18.04
N GLY A 175 -16.87 0.49 19.05
CA GLY A 175 -16.55 -0.02 20.37
C GLY A 175 -15.60 0.88 21.19
N VAL A 176 -15.20 2.04 20.65
CA VAL A 176 -14.37 3.04 21.36
C VAL A 176 -15.29 3.98 22.12
N ALA A 177 -14.99 4.24 23.40
CA ALA A 177 -15.82 5.14 24.23
C ALA A 177 -15.95 6.54 23.60
N ALA A 178 -17.13 7.14 23.67
CA ALA A 178 -17.44 8.43 23.06
C ALA A 178 -16.48 9.54 23.53
N GLU A 179 -16.13 9.54 24.82
CA GLU A 179 -15.22 10.49 25.44
C GLU A 179 -13.81 10.37 24.89
N VAL A 180 -13.38 9.14 24.52
CA VAL A 180 -12.08 8.90 23.89
C VAL A 180 -12.04 9.46 22.48
N ILE A 181 -13.12 9.27 21.70
CA ILE A 181 -13.24 9.81 20.35
C ILE A 181 -13.28 11.34 20.38
N GLU A 182 -14.04 11.92 21.29
CA GLU A 182 -14.13 13.36 21.46
C GLU A 182 -12.77 13.96 21.85
N GLN A 183 -12.10 13.38 22.84
CA GLN A 183 -10.79 13.86 23.26
C GLN A 183 -9.74 13.71 22.15
N LEU A 184 -9.79 12.62 21.36
CA LEU A 184 -8.90 12.44 20.21
C LEU A 184 -9.09 13.52 19.14
N ALA A 185 -10.34 13.91 18.89
CA ALA A 185 -10.66 15.01 17.97
C ALA A 185 -10.12 16.35 18.46
N LEU A 186 -10.34 16.66 19.74
CA LEU A 186 -9.82 17.87 20.38
C LEU A 186 -8.29 17.92 20.36
N ASP A 187 -7.63 16.81 20.74
CA ASP A 187 -6.17 16.70 20.72
C ASP A 187 -5.63 16.90 19.31
N TYR A 188 -6.25 16.26 18.30
CA TYR A 188 -5.82 16.37 16.91
C TYR A 188 -5.91 17.81 16.38
N ALA A 189 -6.95 18.54 16.73
CA ALA A 189 -7.17 19.89 16.26
C ALA A 189 -6.32 20.94 17.01
N THR A 190 -5.97 20.69 18.28
CA THR A 190 -5.35 21.70 19.15
C THR A 190 -3.88 21.46 19.46
N VAL A 191 -3.41 20.21 19.42
CA VAL A 191 -1.99 19.88 19.66
C VAL A 191 -1.26 19.82 18.34
N ARG A 192 -0.58 20.91 17.98
CA ARG A 192 -0.03 21.14 16.66
C ARG A 192 1.50 21.29 16.68
N PRO A 193 2.22 20.86 15.62
CA PRO A 193 1.72 20.15 14.43
C PRO A 193 1.26 18.71 14.76
N ALA A 194 0.18 18.25 14.10
CA ALA A 194 -0.32 16.90 14.22
C ALA A 194 -0.03 16.07 12.97
N GLY A 195 0.78 15.03 13.12
CA GLY A 195 1.18 14.14 12.05
C GLY A 195 0.51 12.76 12.17
N ILE A 196 0.03 12.24 11.06
CA ILE A 196 -0.57 10.90 10.97
C ILE A 196 0.36 9.99 10.19
N ARG A 197 0.76 8.87 10.78
CA ARG A 197 1.42 7.78 10.05
C ARG A 197 0.45 6.63 9.89
N THR A 198 0.24 6.20 8.65
CA THR A 198 -0.60 5.05 8.32
C THR A 198 0.05 4.22 7.23
N LEU A 199 -0.32 2.95 7.14
CA LEU A 199 0.15 1.99 6.16
C LEU A 199 -0.97 1.04 5.73
N ILE A 200 -0.59 0.03 4.99
CA ILE A 200 -1.40 -0.94 4.26
C ILE A 200 -2.43 -1.67 5.15
N GLY A 201 -2.13 -1.94 6.43
CA GLY A 201 -3.07 -2.63 7.32
C GLY A 201 -4.45 -1.99 7.41
N ALA A 202 -4.51 -0.66 7.29
CA ALA A 202 -5.77 0.09 7.34
C ALA A 202 -6.61 0.02 6.05
N GLU A 203 -6.09 -0.54 4.96
CA GLU A 203 -6.81 -0.66 3.68
C GLU A 203 -7.30 -2.07 3.36
N HIS A 204 -6.86 -3.08 4.11
CA HIS A 204 -7.18 -4.48 3.84
C HIS A 204 -8.58 -4.87 4.37
N HIS A 205 -9.58 -4.08 4.03
CA HIS A 205 -10.99 -4.35 4.29
C HIS A 205 -11.86 -3.75 3.18
N GLU A 206 -13.15 -4.05 3.18
CA GLU A 206 -14.10 -3.69 2.13
C GLU A 206 -14.08 -2.19 1.78
N ASN A 207 -13.90 -1.32 2.77
CA ASN A 207 -13.90 0.14 2.60
C ASN A 207 -12.50 0.77 2.63
N GLY A 208 -11.45 0.03 2.29
CA GLY A 208 -10.07 0.48 2.42
C GLY A 208 -9.74 1.80 1.69
N ALA A 209 -10.26 2.00 0.47
CA ALA A 209 -10.08 3.27 -0.24
C ALA A 209 -10.81 4.42 0.45
N MET A 210 -11.99 4.17 1.01
CA MET A 210 -12.77 5.17 1.75
C MET A 210 -12.11 5.55 3.06
N PHE A 211 -11.37 4.64 3.70
CA PHE A 211 -10.52 4.98 4.85
C PHE A 211 -9.58 6.14 4.50
N PHE A 212 -8.81 6.01 3.42
CA PHE A 212 -7.84 7.04 3.02
C PHE A 212 -8.50 8.31 2.49
N ARG A 213 -9.63 8.20 1.79
CA ARG A 213 -10.42 9.36 1.40
C ARG A 213 -10.87 10.17 2.62
N THR A 214 -11.40 9.50 3.63
CA THR A 214 -11.89 10.12 4.86
C THR A 214 -10.73 10.68 5.69
N LEU A 215 -9.63 9.92 5.82
CA LEU A 215 -8.44 10.36 6.54
C LEU A 215 -7.88 11.66 5.96
N GLY A 216 -7.88 11.82 4.63
CA GLY A 216 -7.41 13.02 3.94
C GLY A 216 -8.15 14.30 4.33
N CYS A 217 -9.40 14.19 4.81
CA CYS A 217 -10.19 15.32 5.26
C CYS A 217 -9.71 15.90 6.61
N LEU A 218 -9.14 15.08 7.50
CA LEU A 218 -8.67 15.54 8.81
C LEU A 218 -7.63 16.67 8.73
N PRO A 219 -6.48 16.48 8.04
CA PRO A 219 -5.50 17.56 7.90
C PRO A 219 -6.00 18.72 7.02
N ALA A 220 -6.99 18.48 6.15
CA ALA A 220 -7.61 19.56 5.36
C ALA A 220 -8.44 20.47 6.25
N LEU A 221 -9.21 19.94 7.20
CA LEU A 221 -10.03 20.75 8.13
C LEU A 221 -9.18 21.59 9.09
N THR A 222 -8.05 21.05 9.55
CA THR A 222 -7.21 21.72 10.57
C THR A 222 -6.05 22.52 9.97
N GLY A 223 -5.89 22.56 8.64
CA GLY A 223 -4.75 23.21 8.00
C GLY A 223 -3.40 22.53 8.28
N ALA A 224 -3.41 21.28 8.76
CA ALA A 224 -2.17 20.58 9.17
C ALA A 224 -1.18 20.36 8.00
N TRP A 225 -1.65 20.37 6.75
CA TRP A 225 -0.79 20.29 5.57
C TRP A 225 0.18 21.49 5.41
N ALA A 226 -0.12 22.63 6.02
CA ALA A 226 0.75 23.83 5.98
C ALA A 226 1.88 23.78 7.02
N GLU A 227 1.85 22.82 7.95
CA GLU A 227 2.76 22.75 9.07
C GLU A 227 3.83 21.66 8.87
N ARG A 228 5.08 22.02 9.16
CA ARG A 228 6.15 21.02 9.21
C ARG A 228 5.88 20.02 10.33
N GLY A 229 5.79 18.73 10.00
CA GLY A 229 5.38 17.69 10.93
C GLY A 229 3.88 17.46 11.00
N GLY A 230 3.07 18.22 10.25
CA GLY A 230 1.62 18.03 10.10
C GLY A 230 1.25 17.31 8.81
N GLY A 231 0.04 16.74 8.76
CA GLY A 231 -0.46 16.01 7.60
C GLY A 231 -0.35 14.50 7.71
N ILE A 232 -0.29 13.80 6.57
CA ILE A 232 -0.28 12.34 6.51
C ILE A 232 1.05 11.86 5.95
N ALA A 233 1.83 11.17 6.76
CA ALA A 233 3.00 10.42 6.36
C ALA A 233 2.56 9.01 5.91
N LYS A 234 2.27 8.89 4.63
CA LYS A 234 2.00 7.62 3.95
C LYS A 234 3.28 7.11 3.28
N SER A 235 3.22 6.08 2.47
CA SER A 235 4.36 5.71 1.64
C SER A 235 4.69 6.83 0.64
N VAL A 236 5.97 7.09 0.44
CA VAL A 236 6.45 8.12 -0.50
C VAL A 236 6.66 7.60 -1.92
N GLY A 237 6.19 6.37 -2.23
CA GLY A 237 6.40 5.73 -3.53
C GLY A 237 5.94 6.56 -4.73
N SER A 238 4.90 7.39 -4.58
CA SER A 238 4.45 8.29 -5.65
C SER A 238 5.38 9.46 -5.94
N TYR A 239 6.36 9.75 -5.09
CA TYR A 239 7.37 10.78 -5.39
C TYR A 239 8.39 10.31 -6.42
N SER A 240 8.64 9.01 -6.50
CA SER A 240 9.56 8.46 -7.49
C SER A 240 9.08 8.67 -8.92
N GLU A 241 7.77 8.74 -9.14
CA GLU A 241 7.18 9.02 -10.45
C GLU A 241 7.55 10.42 -10.97
N ASP A 242 7.86 11.36 -10.10
CA ASP A 242 8.27 12.72 -10.47
C ASP A 242 9.79 12.89 -10.56
N LEU A 243 10.54 12.07 -9.81
CA LEU A 243 12.00 12.15 -9.73
C LEU A 243 12.70 11.30 -10.78
N ILE A 244 12.04 10.26 -11.25
CA ILE A 244 12.57 9.29 -12.21
C ILE A 244 11.62 9.25 -13.40
N ASP A 245 12.14 9.43 -14.60
CA ASP A 245 11.37 9.17 -15.81
C ASP A 245 11.15 7.65 -15.94
N VAL A 246 10.12 7.15 -15.27
CA VAL A 246 9.76 5.73 -15.31
C VAL A 246 9.39 5.27 -16.73
N ASN A 247 8.94 6.19 -17.60
CA ASN A 247 8.65 5.86 -18.99
C ASN A 247 9.95 5.60 -19.77
N ALA A 248 11.01 6.35 -19.52
CA ALA A 248 12.31 6.07 -20.09
C ALA A 248 12.86 4.70 -19.65
N LEU A 249 12.57 4.29 -18.41
CA LEU A 249 12.97 2.98 -17.89
C LEU A 249 12.11 1.86 -18.47
N PHE A 250 10.79 2.00 -18.40
CA PHE A 250 9.87 0.92 -18.77
C PHE A 250 9.56 0.86 -20.26
N ARG A 251 9.79 1.93 -21.00
CA ARG A 251 9.57 1.99 -22.45
C ARG A 251 8.21 1.43 -22.87
N PRO A 252 7.07 1.99 -22.38
CA PRO A 252 5.73 1.45 -22.62
C PRO A 252 5.38 1.38 -24.12
N GLU A 253 6.04 2.18 -24.97
CA GLU A 253 5.90 2.12 -26.42
C GLU A 253 6.39 0.79 -26.99
N LEU A 254 7.33 0.10 -26.33
CA LEU A 254 7.83 -1.21 -26.73
C LEU A 254 6.89 -2.35 -26.30
N GLU A 255 6.03 -2.13 -25.30
CA GLU A 255 5.01 -3.10 -24.90
C GLU A 255 3.96 -3.33 -25.99
N ARG A 256 3.78 -2.38 -26.90
CA ARG A 256 2.78 -2.40 -27.98
C ARG A 256 3.36 -2.71 -29.36
N ALA A 257 4.54 -3.29 -29.42
CA ALA A 257 5.19 -3.59 -30.68
C ALA A 257 4.30 -4.48 -31.57
N GLY A 258 3.89 -3.95 -32.72
CA GLY A 258 3.18 -4.69 -33.76
C GLY A 258 1.69 -4.35 -33.98
N GLY A 259 1.15 -3.26 -33.42
CA GLY A 259 -0.21 -2.79 -33.70
C GLY A 259 -1.33 -3.74 -33.22
N ARG A 260 -1.04 -4.61 -32.27
CA ARG A 260 -1.99 -5.59 -31.73
C ARG A 260 -3.02 -4.90 -30.82
N ARG A 261 -4.21 -5.51 -30.69
CA ARG A 261 -5.22 -5.16 -29.69
C ARG A 261 -4.56 -5.17 -28.29
N GLU A 262 -4.91 -4.22 -27.45
CA GLU A 262 -4.49 -4.22 -26.06
C GLU A 262 -4.97 -5.50 -25.36
N PRO A 263 -4.07 -6.26 -24.71
CA PRO A 263 -4.46 -7.48 -24.00
C PRO A 263 -5.39 -7.15 -22.83
N ARG A 264 -6.25 -8.11 -22.50
CA ARG A 264 -7.13 -7.99 -21.32
C ARG A 264 -6.31 -7.87 -20.03
N THR A 265 -6.90 -7.21 -19.04
CA THR A 265 -6.31 -7.07 -17.71
C THR A 265 -7.07 -7.94 -16.70
N LEU A 266 -6.36 -8.76 -15.95
CA LEU A 266 -6.91 -9.68 -14.95
C LEU A 266 -6.54 -9.21 -13.55
N ASN A 267 -7.52 -9.19 -12.64
CA ASN A 267 -7.29 -8.78 -11.26
C ASN A 267 -6.57 -9.89 -10.48
N MET A 268 -5.41 -9.59 -9.92
CA MET A 268 -4.61 -10.56 -9.17
C MET A 268 -5.32 -11.18 -7.98
N SER A 269 -6.24 -10.46 -7.33
CA SER A 269 -7.01 -10.96 -6.18
C SER A 269 -7.97 -12.09 -6.55
N LEU A 270 -8.28 -12.25 -7.83
CA LEU A 270 -9.19 -13.26 -8.37
C LEU A 270 -8.45 -14.45 -9.00
N LEU A 271 -7.18 -14.67 -8.64
CA LEU A 271 -6.36 -15.73 -9.26
C LEU A 271 -7.04 -17.10 -9.23
N GLY A 272 -7.68 -17.45 -8.13
CA GLY A 272 -8.38 -18.73 -8.00
C GLY A 272 -9.50 -18.90 -9.04
N GLU A 273 -10.33 -17.88 -9.21
CA GLU A 273 -11.40 -17.83 -10.20
C GLU A 273 -10.84 -17.81 -11.62
N ILE A 274 -9.77 -17.06 -11.85
CA ILE A 274 -9.09 -16.96 -13.14
C ILE A 274 -8.58 -18.34 -13.58
N LEU A 275 -7.95 -19.08 -12.68
CA LEU A 275 -7.38 -20.39 -13.01
C LEU A 275 -8.43 -21.49 -13.12
N THR A 276 -9.56 -21.41 -12.42
CA THR A 276 -10.59 -22.45 -12.40
C THR A 276 -11.74 -22.22 -13.40
N SER A 277 -11.78 -21.05 -14.04
CA SER A 277 -12.81 -20.70 -15.02
C SER A 277 -12.31 -20.90 -16.45
N PRO A 278 -13.13 -21.46 -17.37
CA PRO A 278 -12.79 -21.58 -18.79
C PRO A 278 -12.59 -20.23 -19.49
N HIS A 279 -13.09 -19.14 -18.90
CA HIS A 279 -12.98 -17.78 -19.39
C HIS A 279 -12.24 -16.84 -18.43
N ALA A 280 -11.28 -17.37 -17.68
CA ALA A 280 -10.43 -16.59 -16.77
C ALA A 280 -11.23 -15.60 -15.89
N GLY A 281 -12.17 -16.13 -15.11
CA GLY A 281 -12.96 -15.34 -14.17
C GLY A 281 -14.09 -14.49 -14.79
N GLY A 282 -14.59 -14.87 -15.96
CA GLY A 282 -15.72 -14.20 -16.61
C GLY A 282 -15.33 -13.05 -17.54
N THR A 283 -14.05 -12.93 -17.89
CA THR A 283 -13.59 -11.96 -18.89
C THR A 283 -13.71 -12.52 -20.31
N ASP A 284 -13.84 -11.63 -21.29
CA ASP A 284 -13.75 -12.02 -22.70
C ASP A 284 -12.35 -12.53 -23.03
N GLY A 285 -12.25 -13.77 -23.48
CA GLY A 285 -10.97 -14.35 -23.90
C GLY A 285 -10.77 -15.80 -23.43
N PRO A 286 -9.64 -16.41 -23.79
CA PRO A 286 -9.35 -17.82 -23.46
C PRO A 286 -9.10 -18.03 -21.96
N GLY A 287 -9.27 -19.27 -21.49
CA GLY A 287 -8.74 -19.70 -20.21
C GLY A 287 -7.22 -19.48 -20.10
N ILE A 288 -6.70 -19.49 -18.89
CA ILE A 288 -5.25 -19.46 -18.69
C ILE A 288 -4.69 -20.87 -18.79
N HIS A 289 -3.70 -21.04 -19.65
CA HIS A 289 -2.98 -22.29 -19.89
C HIS A 289 -1.48 -22.20 -19.60
N ALA A 290 -0.96 -20.99 -19.31
CA ALA A 290 0.39 -20.81 -18.80
C ALA A 290 0.38 -19.73 -17.71
N LEU A 291 0.95 -20.06 -16.56
CA LEU A 291 1.14 -19.18 -15.40
C LEU A 291 2.64 -19.02 -15.14
N ILE A 292 3.13 -17.79 -15.18
CA ILE A 292 4.54 -17.49 -14.92
C ILE A 292 4.61 -16.59 -13.70
N VAL A 293 5.18 -17.12 -12.60
CA VAL A 293 5.20 -16.49 -11.29
C VAL A 293 6.62 -16.05 -10.93
N TRP A 294 6.78 -14.82 -10.47
CA TRP A 294 8.01 -14.31 -9.86
C TRP A 294 7.69 -13.22 -8.84
N ASN A 295 8.58 -12.96 -7.90
CA ASN A 295 8.42 -11.95 -6.85
C ASN A 295 7.15 -12.10 -6.00
N CYS A 296 6.55 -13.27 -5.90
CA CYS A 296 5.42 -13.52 -5.03
C CYS A 296 5.15 -15.01 -4.82
N ASN A 297 4.45 -15.33 -3.73
CA ASN A 297 3.99 -16.67 -3.41
C ASN A 297 2.44 -16.67 -3.34
N PRO A 298 1.75 -16.68 -4.50
CA PRO A 298 0.31 -16.46 -4.55
C PRO A 298 -0.50 -17.49 -3.76
N LEU A 299 -0.08 -18.74 -3.70
CA LEU A 299 -0.82 -19.77 -2.93
C LEU A 299 -0.86 -19.46 -1.42
N ALA A 300 0.14 -18.72 -0.90
CA ALA A 300 0.18 -18.33 0.50
C ALA A 300 -0.41 -16.92 0.76
N THR A 301 -0.40 -16.03 -0.24
CA THR A 301 -0.68 -14.61 -0.01
C THR A 301 -1.95 -14.07 -0.66
N VAL A 302 -2.54 -14.82 -1.59
CA VAL A 302 -3.74 -14.40 -2.33
C VAL A 302 -4.99 -15.03 -1.71
N PRO A 303 -6.11 -14.32 -1.65
CA PRO A 303 -7.36 -14.90 -1.15
C PRO A 303 -7.79 -16.16 -1.90
N ARG A 304 -8.52 -17.03 -1.20
CA ARG A 304 -9.05 -18.29 -1.75
C ARG A 304 -7.96 -19.27 -2.22
N ALA A 305 -6.95 -19.50 -1.38
CA ALA A 305 -5.84 -20.42 -1.65
C ALA A 305 -6.30 -21.79 -2.18
N GLU A 306 -7.43 -22.31 -1.71
CA GLU A 306 -7.98 -23.60 -2.18
C GLU A 306 -8.40 -23.59 -3.66
N LEU A 307 -8.97 -22.48 -4.15
CA LEU A 307 -9.27 -22.33 -5.57
C LEU A 307 -8.00 -22.19 -6.41
N ILE A 308 -6.99 -21.47 -5.89
CA ILE A 308 -5.68 -21.34 -6.55
C ILE A 308 -5.04 -22.72 -6.66
N ARG A 309 -5.03 -23.50 -5.58
CA ARG A 309 -4.50 -24.86 -5.58
C ARG A 309 -5.17 -25.75 -6.65
N ARG A 310 -6.51 -25.76 -6.69
CA ARG A 310 -7.25 -26.50 -7.73
C ARG A 310 -6.92 -26.03 -9.13
N GLY A 311 -6.75 -24.73 -9.33
CA GLY A 311 -6.34 -24.19 -10.60
C GLY A 311 -4.93 -24.62 -11.01
N MET A 312 -4.00 -24.68 -10.07
CA MET A 312 -2.62 -25.10 -10.32
C MET A 312 -2.46 -26.63 -10.49
N GLU A 313 -3.42 -27.42 -10.02
CA GLU A 313 -3.47 -28.88 -10.22
C GLU A 313 -4.05 -29.31 -11.58
N ARG A 314 -4.44 -28.36 -12.44
CA ARG A 314 -4.98 -28.68 -13.76
C ARG A 314 -3.90 -29.24 -14.68
N ASP A 315 -4.18 -30.33 -15.37
CA ASP A 315 -3.28 -30.96 -16.34
C ASP A 315 -3.01 -30.09 -17.58
N ASP A 316 -3.89 -29.12 -17.88
CA ASP A 316 -3.78 -28.22 -19.02
C ASP A 316 -3.21 -26.84 -18.67
N LEU A 317 -2.68 -26.64 -17.45
CA LEU A 317 -2.00 -25.44 -17.01
C LEU A 317 -0.48 -25.70 -16.88
N PHE A 318 0.31 -25.02 -17.68
CA PHE A 318 1.77 -25.02 -17.54
C PHE A 318 2.22 -23.91 -16.60
N THR A 319 2.86 -24.27 -15.48
CA THR A 319 3.27 -23.32 -14.44
C THR A 319 4.79 -23.23 -14.33
N VAL A 320 5.33 -22.02 -14.42
CA VAL A 320 6.75 -21.72 -14.20
C VAL A 320 6.85 -20.78 -12.99
N VAL A 321 7.72 -21.12 -12.03
CA VAL A 321 7.97 -20.30 -10.83
C VAL A 321 9.45 -19.94 -10.77
N HIS A 322 9.78 -18.64 -10.73
CA HIS A 322 11.11 -18.12 -10.50
C HIS A 322 11.21 -17.61 -9.07
N GLU A 323 11.89 -18.36 -8.21
CA GLU A 323 11.83 -18.16 -6.76
C GLU A 323 13.16 -18.54 -6.08
N GLN A 324 13.41 -17.95 -4.92
CA GLN A 324 14.58 -18.23 -4.08
C GLN A 324 14.41 -19.51 -3.25
N PHE A 325 13.18 -19.88 -2.94
CA PHE A 325 12.82 -21.00 -2.07
C PHE A 325 11.76 -21.87 -2.71
N LEU A 326 11.69 -23.16 -2.29
CA LEU A 326 10.58 -24.05 -2.64
C LEU A 326 9.35 -23.65 -1.82
N THR A 327 8.71 -22.56 -2.23
CA THR A 327 7.48 -22.06 -1.63
C THR A 327 6.29 -22.98 -1.91
N ASP A 328 5.15 -22.73 -1.25
CA ASP A 328 3.91 -23.48 -1.52
C ASP A 328 3.51 -23.38 -3.00
N THR A 329 3.66 -22.22 -3.63
CA THR A 329 3.42 -22.05 -5.07
C THR A 329 4.41 -22.85 -5.91
N ALA A 330 5.70 -22.82 -5.57
CA ALA A 330 6.73 -23.54 -6.33
C ALA A 330 6.54 -25.06 -6.33
N ARG A 331 5.88 -25.63 -5.32
CA ARG A 331 5.58 -27.06 -5.23
C ARG A 331 4.56 -27.57 -6.26
N TYR A 332 3.78 -26.65 -6.85
CA TYR A 332 2.79 -26.94 -7.90
C TYR A 332 3.29 -26.54 -9.29
N ALA A 333 4.54 -26.09 -9.41
CA ALA A 333 5.10 -25.68 -10.70
C ALA A 333 5.63 -26.88 -11.49
N ASP A 334 5.47 -26.84 -12.81
CA ASP A 334 6.12 -27.77 -13.74
C ASP A 334 7.62 -27.47 -13.86
N ILE A 335 7.99 -26.18 -13.77
CA ILE A 335 9.38 -25.73 -13.80
C ILE A 335 9.61 -24.73 -12.66
N VAL A 336 10.66 -24.97 -11.86
CA VAL A 336 11.16 -24.04 -10.85
C VAL A 336 12.54 -23.54 -11.32
N LEU A 337 12.67 -22.22 -11.44
CA LEU A 337 13.93 -21.57 -11.81
C LEU A 337 14.48 -20.84 -10.57
N PRO A 338 15.78 -20.99 -10.26
CA PRO A 338 16.36 -20.34 -9.10
C PRO A 338 16.55 -18.83 -9.31
N ALA A 339 16.02 -18.02 -8.39
CA ALA A 339 16.15 -16.58 -8.39
C ALA A 339 17.28 -16.11 -7.47
N THR A 340 17.96 -15.02 -7.84
CA THR A 340 18.94 -14.35 -6.97
C THR A 340 18.27 -13.68 -5.78
N THR A 341 19.01 -13.59 -4.68
CA THR A 341 18.68 -12.72 -3.54
C THR A 341 19.15 -11.28 -3.82
N GLN A 342 18.79 -10.35 -2.92
CA GLN A 342 19.22 -8.95 -3.05
C GLN A 342 20.73 -8.74 -2.90
N ILE A 343 21.47 -9.66 -2.29
CA ILE A 343 22.93 -9.57 -2.18
C ILE A 343 23.66 -10.10 -3.41
N GLU A 344 22.96 -10.75 -4.33
CA GLU A 344 23.47 -11.36 -5.56
C GLU A 344 23.09 -10.55 -6.82
N SER A 345 22.35 -9.46 -6.70
CA SER A 345 21.90 -8.69 -7.86
C SER A 345 21.90 -7.19 -7.61
N ASP A 346 22.19 -6.46 -8.69
CA ASP A 346 22.05 -5.01 -8.71
C ASP A 346 20.59 -4.60 -8.81
N ASP A 347 20.19 -3.55 -8.07
CA ASP A 347 18.86 -2.97 -8.19
C ASP A 347 18.83 -1.48 -7.80
N VAL A 348 17.78 -0.80 -8.22
CA VAL A 348 17.43 0.55 -7.74
C VAL A 348 16.35 0.44 -6.69
N VAL A 349 16.63 0.94 -5.50
CA VAL A 349 15.70 0.88 -4.38
C VAL A 349 14.97 2.21 -4.24
N LEU A 350 13.66 2.17 -4.38
CA LEU A 350 12.74 3.27 -4.13
C LEU A 350 12.01 3.00 -2.81
N PRO A 351 12.51 3.50 -1.68
CA PRO A 351 11.95 3.18 -0.39
C PRO A 351 10.60 3.86 -0.17
N TRP A 352 9.78 3.27 0.69
CA TRP A 352 8.46 3.80 1.02
C TRP A 352 8.44 4.67 2.28
N GLY A 353 9.56 4.77 2.98
CA GLY A 353 9.66 5.46 4.26
C GLY A 353 10.46 6.76 4.23
N HIS A 354 11.12 7.09 3.12
CA HIS A 354 11.91 8.31 2.95
C HIS A 354 12.10 8.63 1.46
N LEU A 355 12.65 9.81 1.15
CA LEU A 355 12.82 10.32 -0.22
C LEU A 355 14.17 9.98 -0.87
N TRP A 356 15.01 9.19 -0.21
CA TRP A 356 16.32 8.82 -0.74
C TRP A 356 16.20 7.66 -1.72
N VAL A 357 16.72 7.82 -2.93
CA VAL A 357 16.87 6.72 -3.89
C VAL A 357 18.19 6.02 -3.62
N GLY A 358 18.15 4.69 -3.48
CA GLY A 358 19.31 3.87 -3.20
C GLY A 358 19.74 3.03 -4.41
N TRP A 359 21.03 2.77 -4.50
CA TRP A 359 21.58 1.72 -5.35
C TRP A 359 21.91 0.51 -4.49
N ASN A 360 21.38 -0.65 -4.85
CA ASN A 360 21.78 -1.92 -4.28
C ASN A 360 22.80 -2.56 -5.22
N GLY A 361 24.06 -2.54 -4.83
CA GLY A 361 25.10 -3.24 -5.56
C GLY A 361 25.20 -4.70 -5.12
N ALA A 362 25.36 -5.62 -6.05
CA ALA A 362 25.62 -7.02 -5.75
C ALA A 362 26.88 -7.16 -4.88
N ALA A 363 26.77 -7.86 -3.76
CA ALA A 363 27.88 -8.11 -2.84
C ALA A 363 28.61 -9.42 -3.15
N ILE A 364 27.95 -10.36 -3.81
CA ILE A 364 28.48 -11.65 -4.26
C ILE A 364 27.94 -11.98 -5.64
N ASP A 365 28.64 -12.87 -6.34
CA ASP A 365 28.13 -13.45 -7.59
C ASP A 365 26.88 -14.33 -7.32
N PRO A 366 25.99 -14.48 -8.33
CA PRO A 366 24.85 -15.41 -8.23
C PRO A 366 25.30 -16.82 -7.84
N VAL A 367 24.59 -17.41 -6.88
CA VAL A 367 24.90 -18.76 -6.41
C VAL A 367 24.38 -19.82 -7.40
N ALA A 368 25.25 -20.71 -7.84
CA ALA A 368 24.93 -21.80 -8.77
C ALA A 368 24.26 -21.31 -10.07
N GLU A 369 23.05 -21.79 -10.37
CA GLU A 369 22.30 -21.44 -11.57
C GLU A 369 21.31 -20.28 -11.36
N SER A 370 21.33 -19.63 -10.20
CA SER A 370 20.42 -18.52 -9.92
C SER A 370 20.67 -17.35 -10.87
N CYS A 371 19.61 -16.65 -11.23
CA CYS A 371 19.70 -15.45 -12.05
C CYS A 371 18.70 -14.39 -11.60
N SER A 372 19.01 -13.13 -11.89
CA SER A 372 18.09 -12.03 -11.61
C SER A 372 16.85 -12.10 -12.52
N ASN A 373 15.75 -11.46 -12.10
CA ASN A 373 14.56 -11.34 -12.96
C ASN A 373 14.91 -10.67 -14.31
N THR A 374 15.78 -9.66 -14.28
CA THR A 374 16.25 -9.00 -15.50
C THR A 374 16.97 -9.96 -16.43
N ASP A 375 17.84 -10.81 -15.90
CA ASP A 375 18.56 -11.80 -16.69
C ASP A 375 17.64 -12.91 -17.20
N LEU A 376 16.68 -13.35 -16.39
CA LEU A 376 15.68 -14.31 -16.81
C LEU A 376 14.93 -13.82 -18.07
N PHE A 377 14.34 -12.64 -18.01
CA PHE A 377 13.55 -12.12 -19.13
C PHE A 377 14.42 -11.75 -20.33
N ARG A 378 15.69 -11.38 -20.13
CA ARG A 378 16.65 -11.19 -21.21
C ARG A 378 16.95 -12.51 -21.92
N ARG A 379 17.21 -13.58 -21.17
CA ARG A 379 17.49 -14.92 -21.74
C ARG A 379 16.26 -15.47 -22.47
N LEU A 380 15.07 -15.33 -21.89
CA LEU A 380 13.82 -15.75 -22.55
C LEU A 380 13.51 -14.97 -23.82
N ALA A 381 13.91 -13.70 -23.90
CA ALA A 381 13.73 -12.89 -25.12
C ALA A 381 14.72 -13.24 -26.23
N HIS A 382 15.85 -13.87 -25.91
CA HIS A 382 16.83 -14.35 -26.89
C HIS A 382 16.54 -15.77 -27.41
N ALA A 383 15.79 -16.57 -26.66
CA ALA A 383 15.39 -17.93 -27.03
C ALA A 383 14.20 -17.94 -28.00
#